data_9e14f44d55d70605f2471128ff772f78
#
_entry.id   9e14f44d55d70605f2471128ff772f78
#
_cell.length_a   1.000
_cell.length_b   1.000
_cell.length_c   1.000
_cell.angle_alpha   90.00
_cell.angle_beta   90.00
_cell.angle_gamma   90.00
#
_symmetry.space_group_name_H-M   'P 1'
#
loop_
_entity.id
_entity.type
_entity.pdbx_description
1 polymer ?
#
loop_
_entity_poly.entity_id
_entity_poly.type
_entity_poly.pdbx_seq_one_letter_code
_entity_poly.pdbx_strand_id
1 'polypeptide(L)'
;MKDAIVILITRSGMGHADQTLQHTLITKYLSLLDENDMLPAAICLYADGVKLAVEGSPAIGPLKALEARGVRVILCSTCLNHFGLTGQEQVGIVGGMTDIIEAQWRADKVITL
;
A
#
# COMPACT_ATOMS: atom_id res chain seq x y z
N MET A 1 -0.96 12.58 21.22
CA MET A 1 -1.62 12.16 19.97
C MET A 1 -0.58 11.62 19.03
N LYS A 2 -0.84 10.49 18.42
CA LYS A 2 0.11 9.90 17.47
C LYS A 2 0.14 10.72 16.18
N ASP A 3 1.31 10.84 15.59
CA ASP A 3 1.47 11.49 14.31
C ASP A 3 0.76 10.68 13.22
N ALA A 4 0.15 11.37 12.28
CA ALA A 4 -0.43 10.72 11.12
C ALA A 4 0.69 10.36 10.14
N ILE A 5 0.88 9.08 9.90
CA ILE A 5 1.90 8.58 8.98
C ILE A 5 1.23 8.02 7.75
N VAL A 6 1.73 8.38 6.58
CA VAL A 6 1.26 7.85 5.31
C VAL A 6 2.43 7.14 4.63
N ILE A 7 2.18 5.92 4.16
CA ILE A 7 3.18 5.14 3.45
C ILE A 7 2.80 5.07 1.97
N LEU A 8 3.76 5.35 1.11
CA LEU A 8 3.58 5.25 -0.34
C LEU A 8 4.32 4.01 -0.84
N ILE A 9 3.62 3.18 -1.59
CA ILE A 9 4.20 2.00 -2.23
C ILE A 9 4.06 2.17 -3.74
N THR A 10 5.19 2.31 -4.42
CA THR A 10 5.25 2.63 -5.84
C THR A 10 5.79 1.49 -6.69
N ARG A 11 6.18 0.40 -6.07
CA ARG A 11 6.77 -0.77 -6.73
C ARG A 11 5.96 -2.02 -6.37
N SER A 12 6.10 -3.05 -7.18
CA SER A 12 5.53 -4.36 -6.87
C SER A 12 6.41 -5.08 -5.85
N GLY A 13 6.64 -4.43 -4.71
CA GLY A 13 7.51 -4.91 -3.65
C GLY A 13 8.15 -3.76 -2.89
N MET A 14 9.31 -4.00 -2.32
CA MET A 14 10.08 -2.99 -1.58
C MET A 14 11.54 -3.07 -1.98
N GLY A 15 12.15 -1.91 -2.20
CA GLY A 15 13.57 -1.82 -2.56
C GLY A 15 13.81 -2.05 -4.05
N HIS A 16 15.07 -2.03 -4.44
CA HIS A 16 15.48 -2.21 -5.83
C HIS A 16 16.31 -3.48 -5.94
N ALA A 17 15.67 -4.58 -6.28
CA ALA A 17 16.27 -5.91 -6.32
C ALA A 17 15.41 -6.81 -7.23
N ASP A 18 15.75 -8.10 -7.28
CA ASP A 18 14.90 -9.06 -7.99
C ASP A 18 13.53 -9.16 -7.30
N GLN A 19 12.55 -9.69 -8.03
CA GLN A 19 11.17 -9.73 -7.56
C GLN A 19 11.00 -10.56 -6.28
N THR A 20 11.74 -11.64 -6.15
CA THR A 20 11.66 -12.50 -4.96
C THR A 20 12.03 -11.73 -3.71
N LEU A 21 13.15 -11.00 -3.76
CA LEU A 21 13.61 -10.20 -2.62
C LEU A 21 12.65 -9.02 -2.36
N GLN A 22 12.20 -8.35 -3.42
CA GLN A 22 11.24 -7.25 -3.27
C GLN A 22 9.96 -7.72 -2.57
N HIS A 23 9.46 -8.90 -2.90
CA HIS A 23 8.27 -9.48 -2.27
C HIS A 23 8.54 -9.86 -0.81
N THR A 24 9.69 -10.44 -0.54
CA THR A 24 10.09 -10.80 0.83
C THR A 24 10.14 -9.56 1.71
N LEU A 25 10.75 -8.49 1.22
CA LEU A 25 10.91 -7.26 2.00
C LEU A 25 9.58 -6.56 2.26
N ILE A 26 8.71 -6.45 1.26
CA ILE A 26 7.43 -5.76 1.47
C ILE A 26 6.53 -6.56 2.41
N THR A 27 6.50 -7.88 2.28
CA THR A 27 5.71 -8.73 3.16
C THR A 27 6.19 -8.61 4.60
N LYS A 28 7.50 -8.65 4.80
CA LYS A 28 8.10 -8.51 6.13
C LYS A 28 7.82 -7.13 6.73
N TYR A 29 7.97 -6.07 5.94
CA TYR A 29 7.72 -4.71 6.39
C TYR A 29 6.28 -4.55 6.88
N LEU A 30 5.31 -4.95 6.05
CA LEU A 30 3.90 -4.81 6.38
C LEU A 30 3.51 -5.67 7.60
N SER A 31 4.02 -6.89 7.68
CA SER A 31 3.75 -7.78 8.80
C SER A 31 4.30 -7.22 10.12
N LEU A 32 5.48 -6.62 10.08
CA LEU A 32 6.10 -6.02 11.27
C LEU A 32 5.36 -4.76 11.73
N LEU A 33 4.79 -3.99 10.80
CA LEU A 33 3.93 -2.85 11.18
C LEU A 33 2.76 -3.35 12.04
N ASP A 34 2.12 -4.43 11.59
CA ASP A 34 0.98 -5.00 12.32
C ASP A 34 1.41 -5.58 13.66
N GLU A 35 2.46 -6.39 13.68
CA GLU A 35 2.95 -7.04 14.88
C GLU A 35 3.40 -6.05 15.96
N ASN A 36 3.98 -4.93 15.55
CA ASN A 36 4.50 -3.92 16.48
C ASN A 36 3.51 -2.77 16.73
N ASP A 37 2.28 -2.90 16.28
CA ASP A 37 1.24 -1.90 16.48
C ASP A 37 1.62 -0.52 15.92
N MET A 38 2.38 -0.52 14.83
CA MET A 38 2.83 0.70 14.13
C MET A 38 1.89 0.95 12.96
N LEU A 39 0.73 1.53 13.24
CA LEU A 39 -0.34 1.65 12.26
C LEU A 39 -0.32 3.01 11.55
N PRO A 40 -0.04 3.04 10.24
CA PRO A 40 -0.16 4.28 9.48
C PRO A 40 -1.63 4.69 9.32
N ALA A 41 -1.86 5.96 9.06
CA ALA A 41 -3.21 6.44 8.76
C ALA A 41 -3.67 5.92 7.39
N ALA A 42 -2.74 5.83 6.44
CA ALA A 42 -3.05 5.32 5.10
C ALA A 42 -1.80 4.71 4.45
N ILE A 43 -2.06 3.76 3.56
CA ILE A 43 -1.06 3.20 2.66
C ILE A 43 -1.59 3.44 1.25
N CYS A 44 -0.85 4.21 0.46
CA CYS A 44 -1.24 4.53 -0.91
C CYS A 44 -0.39 3.73 -1.89
N LEU A 45 -1.05 2.98 -2.77
CA LEU A 45 -0.39 2.19 -3.80
C LEU A 45 -0.63 2.83 -5.17
N TYR A 46 0.44 3.17 -5.86
CA TYR A 46 0.35 3.69 -7.23
C TYR A 46 1.53 3.17 -8.07
N ALA A 47 1.53 3.45 -9.36
CA ALA A 47 2.44 2.85 -10.32
C ALA A 47 2.40 1.32 -10.16
N ASP A 48 3.54 0.63 -10.16
CA ASP A 48 3.57 -0.83 -9.99
C ASP A 48 3.08 -1.29 -8.62
N GLY A 49 2.98 -0.38 -7.66
CA GLY A 49 2.50 -0.70 -6.32
C GLY A 49 1.09 -1.28 -6.28
N VAL A 50 0.22 -0.89 -7.23
CA VAL A 50 -1.16 -1.41 -7.28
C VAL A 50 -1.18 -2.91 -7.53
N LYS A 51 -0.13 -3.48 -8.12
CA LYS A 51 -0.03 -4.92 -8.37
C LYS A 51 0.03 -5.73 -7.09
N LEU A 52 0.39 -5.11 -5.97
CA LEU A 52 0.42 -5.80 -4.67
C LEU A 52 -0.98 -6.05 -4.11
N ALA A 53 -2.00 -5.41 -4.65
CA ALA A 53 -3.37 -5.55 -4.18
C ALA A 53 -4.20 -6.53 -5.02
N VAL A 54 -3.63 -7.10 -6.09
CA VAL A 54 -4.35 -8.01 -6.97
C VAL A 54 -3.94 -9.46 -6.73
N GLU A 55 -4.76 -10.39 -7.20
CA GLU A 55 -4.55 -11.82 -7.02
C GLU A 55 -3.13 -12.24 -7.42
N GLY A 56 -2.54 -13.13 -6.62
CA GLY A 56 -1.17 -13.61 -6.81
C GLY A 56 -0.14 -12.82 -6.01
N SER A 57 -0.50 -11.69 -5.43
CA SER A 57 0.42 -10.91 -4.61
C SER A 57 0.63 -11.54 -3.23
N PRO A 58 1.87 -11.60 -2.74
CA PRO A 58 2.14 -12.09 -1.37
C PRO A 58 1.74 -11.07 -0.30
N ALA A 59 1.44 -9.83 -0.68
CA ALA A 59 1.14 -8.76 0.24
C ALA A 59 -0.36 -8.64 0.59
N ILE A 60 -1.23 -9.40 -0.06
CA ILE A 60 -2.68 -9.30 0.17
C ILE A 60 -3.03 -9.58 1.64
N GLY A 61 -2.51 -10.66 2.20
CA GLY A 61 -2.77 -11.00 3.61
C GLY A 61 -2.34 -9.90 4.57
N PRO A 62 -1.06 -9.47 4.54
CA PRO A 62 -0.59 -8.37 5.37
C PRO A 62 -1.37 -7.06 5.18
N LEU A 63 -1.73 -6.71 3.93
CA LEU A 63 -2.52 -5.50 3.67
C LEU A 63 -3.93 -5.61 4.26
N LYS A 64 -4.56 -6.77 4.13
CA LYS A 64 -5.88 -7.01 4.74
C LYS A 64 -5.84 -6.92 6.26
N ALA A 65 -4.78 -7.43 6.87
CA ALA A 65 -4.62 -7.39 8.31
C ALA A 65 -4.53 -5.93 8.79
N LEU A 66 -3.78 -5.09 8.09
CA LEU A 66 -3.68 -3.67 8.42
C LEU A 66 -5.01 -2.95 8.17
N GLU A 67 -5.68 -3.25 7.06
CA GLU A 67 -6.98 -2.67 6.73
C GLU A 67 -8.02 -3.00 7.82
N ALA A 68 -8.01 -4.22 8.33
CA ALA A 68 -8.90 -4.65 9.41
C ALA A 68 -8.66 -3.88 10.70
N ARG A 69 -7.48 -3.29 10.87
CA ARG A 69 -7.11 -2.48 12.04
C ARG A 69 -7.34 -0.98 11.80
N GLY A 70 -7.99 -0.62 10.71
CA GLY A 70 -8.36 0.76 10.43
C GLY A 70 -7.38 1.53 9.54
N VAL A 71 -6.35 0.87 9.02
CA VAL A 71 -5.43 1.49 8.07
C VAL A 71 -6.15 1.61 6.73
N ARG A 72 -6.20 2.81 6.16
CA ARG A 72 -6.80 3.01 4.84
C ARG A 72 -5.81 2.57 3.78
N VAL A 73 -6.21 1.63 2.94
CA VAL A 73 -5.40 1.19 1.80
C VAL A 73 -6.03 1.77 0.54
N ILE A 74 -5.34 2.68 -0.11
CA ILE A 74 -5.85 3.44 -1.26
C ILE A 74 -5.10 3.02 -2.52
N LEU A 75 -5.84 2.60 -3.54
CA LEU A 75 -5.28 2.16 -4.82
C LEU A 75 -5.55 3.20 -5.89
N CYS A 76 -4.53 3.57 -6.64
CA CYS A 76 -4.67 4.55 -7.73
C CYS A 76 -5.48 3.95 -8.89
N SER A 77 -6.63 4.54 -9.18
CA SER A 77 -7.51 4.09 -10.28
C SER A 77 -6.83 4.20 -11.63
N THR A 78 -6.09 5.27 -11.87
CA THR A 78 -5.35 5.47 -13.12
C THR A 78 -4.37 4.34 -13.38
N CYS A 79 -3.65 3.92 -12.32
CA CYS A 79 -2.65 2.85 -12.45
C CYS A 79 -3.30 1.49 -12.67
N LEU A 80 -4.40 1.20 -11.95
CA LEU A 80 -5.15 -0.03 -12.17
C LEU A 80 -5.65 -0.12 -13.61
N ASN A 81 -6.19 0.98 -14.13
CA ASN A 81 -6.68 1.03 -15.49
C ASN A 81 -5.55 0.84 -16.50
N HIS A 82 -4.42 1.49 -16.28
CA HIS A 82 -3.25 1.38 -17.17
C HIS A 82 -2.78 -0.08 -17.31
N PHE A 83 -2.77 -0.83 -16.22
CA PHE A 83 -2.33 -2.23 -16.23
C PHE A 83 -3.45 -3.23 -16.57
N GLY A 84 -4.67 -2.76 -16.86
CA GLY A 84 -5.81 -3.63 -17.13
C GLY A 84 -6.28 -4.41 -15.91
N LEU A 85 -6.11 -3.85 -14.72
CA LEU A 85 -6.41 -4.51 -13.45
C LEU A 85 -7.66 -3.97 -12.76
N THR A 86 -8.40 -3.09 -13.42
CA THR A 86 -9.62 -2.49 -12.85
C THR A 86 -10.60 -3.59 -12.45
N GLY A 87 -11.06 -3.55 -11.19
CA GLY A 87 -11.99 -4.54 -10.67
C GLY A 87 -11.33 -5.81 -10.14
N GLN A 88 -10.01 -5.93 -10.23
CA GLN A 88 -9.29 -7.13 -9.79
C GLN A 88 -8.62 -6.96 -8.42
N GLU A 89 -8.83 -5.84 -7.76
CA GLU A 89 -8.28 -5.62 -6.42
C GLU A 89 -8.90 -6.57 -5.40
N GLN A 90 -8.07 -7.16 -4.56
CA GLN A 90 -8.46 -8.07 -3.49
C GLN A 90 -8.46 -7.38 -2.13
N VAL A 91 -7.87 -6.19 -2.03
CA VAL A 91 -7.73 -5.43 -0.80
C VAL A 91 -7.69 -3.95 -1.17
N GLY A 92 -8.10 -3.10 -0.23
CA GLY A 92 -8.04 -1.66 -0.41
C GLY A 92 -9.27 -1.07 -1.09
N ILE A 93 -9.23 0.24 -1.25
CA ILE A 93 -10.28 1.03 -1.86
C ILE A 93 -9.69 1.72 -3.07
N VAL A 94 -10.39 1.63 -4.20
CA VAL A 94 -9.96 2.33 -5.42
C VAL A 94 -10.26 3.81 -5.25
N GLY A 95 -9.23 4.64 -5.37
CA GLY A 95 -9.34 6.09 -5.30
C GLY A 95 -8.61 6.76 -6.44
N GLY A 96 -8.71 8.08 -6.49
CA GLY A 96 -8.00 8.86 -7.48
C GLY A 96 -6.73 9.48 -6.89
N MET A 97 -5.99 10.16 -7.73
CA MET A 97 -4.79 10.90 -7.29
C MET A 97 -5.17 11.96 -6.25
N THR A 98 -6.38 12.51 -6.31
CA THR A 98 -6.88 13.47 -5.33
C THR A 98 -6.87 12.88 -3.93
N ASP A 99 -7.27 11.61 -3.78
CA ASP A 99 -7.27 10.93 -2.47
C ASP A 99 -5.85 10.73 -1.95
N ILE A 100 -4.92 10.43 -2.84
CA ILE A 100 -3.51 10.25 -2.48
C ILE A 100 -2.90 11.57 -2.05
N ILE A 101 -3.17 12.65 -2.79
CA ILE A 101 -2.70 13.99 -2.46
C ILE A 101 -3.25 14.41 -1.09
N GLU A 102 -4.54 14.18 -0.86
CA GLU A 102 -5.17 14.53 0.41
C GLU A 102 -4.52 13.79 1.58
N ALA A 103 -4.28 12.48 1.42
CA ALA A 103 -3.62 11.69 2.44
C ALA A 103 -2.23 12.25 2.77
N GLN A 104 -1.45 12.61 1.74
CA GLN A 104 -0.13 13.20 1.92
C GLN A 104 -0.21 14.54 2.64
N TRP A 105 -1.17 15.39 2.25
CA TRP A 105 -1.28 16.73 2.82
C TRP A 105 -1.67 16.72 4.30
N ARG A 106 -2.44 15.72 4.72
CA ARG A 106 -2.85 15.56 6.11
C ARG A 106 -1.82 14.83 6.97
N ALA A 107 -0.81 14.25 6.35
CA ALA A 107 0.19 13.47 7.07
C ALA A 107 1.20 14.37 7.78
N ASP A 108 1.59 13.97 8.98
CA ASP A 108 2.73 14.59 9.67
C ASP A 108 4.04 14.03 9.10
N LYS A 109 4.01 12.80 8.61
CA LYS A 109 5.17 12.13 8.03
C LYS A 109 4.74 11.25 6.86
N VAL A 110 5.49 11.30 5.78
CA VAL A 110 5.28 10.46 4.60
C VAL A 110 6.52 9.60 4.38
N ILE A 111 6.30 8.29 4.28
CA ILE A 111 7.38 7.32 4.03
C ILE A 111 7.13 6.71 2.66
N THR A 112 8.12 6.76 1.78
CA THR A 112 8.07 6.11 0.47
C THR A 112 8.95 4.86 0.49
N LEU A 113 8.38 3.73 0.12
CA LEU A 113 9.08 2.45 0.08
C LEU A 113 9.64 2.13 -1.28
#